data_fbebd81a1089b09b52f40f045b72bff2
#
_entry.id   fbebd81a1089b09b52f40f045b72bff2
#
_cell.length_a   1.000
_cell.length_b   1.000
_cell.length_c   1.000
_cell.angle_alpha   90.00
_cell.angle_beta   90.00
_cell.angle_gamma   90.00
#
_symmetry.space_group_name_H-M   'P 1'
#
loop_
_entity.id
_entity.type
_entity.pdbx_description
1 polymer ?
#
loop_
_entity_poly.entity_id
_entity_poly.type
_entity_poly.pdbx_seq_one_letter_code
_entity_poly.pdbx_strand_id
1 'polypeptide(L)'
;MVSAQTVEDNVTQFYGKTKICYGPYALETLESFPARHAFVVTDPFMVKSGFADQAISHLKRKGIGYSGFSGVEPDPTLQAVVEATGHFLRSKSDMIIALGGGSAIDMAKAIAYFGNKADGGRKAMLV
;
A
#
# COMPACT_ATOMS: atom_id res chain seq x y z
N MET A 1 -15.48 6.11 19.78
CA MET A 1 -15.07 5.49 18.57
C MET A 1 -13.61 5.72 18.30
N VAL A 2 -12.99 4.70 17.94
CA VAL A 2 -11.57 4.74 17.73
C VAL A 2 -11.25 5.47 16.44
N SER A 3 -10.35 6.40 16.51
CA SER A 3 -9.75 6.95 15.33
C SER A 3 -8.85 5.86 14.73
N ALA A 4 -7.96 6.20 13.89
CA ALA A 4 -7.04 5.22 13.34
C ALA A 4 -6.30 4.50 14.45
N GLN A 5 -6.20 3.20 14.34
CA GLN A 5 -5.42 2.36 15.23
C GLN A 5 -4.31 1.70 14.43
N THR A 6 -3.11 1.69 14.96
CA THR A 6 -1.96 1.12 14.29
C THR A 6 -1.49 -0.12 15.01
N VAL A 7 -1.31 -1.21 14.27
CA VAL A 7 -0.83 -2.49 14.80
C VAL A 7 0.38 -2.91 13.98
N GLU A 8 1.45 -3.31 14.66
CA GLU A 8 2.60 -3.88 13.98
C GLU A 8 2.34 -5.36 13.72
N ASP A 9 2.65 -5.80 12.51
CA ASP A 9 2.42 -7.16 12.08
C ASP A 9 3.74 -7.93 12.09
N ASN A 10 3.68 -9.23 12.40
CA ASN A 10 4.85 -10.10 12.35
C ASN A 10 5.43 -10.23 10.95
N VAL A 11 4.67 -9.90 9.93
CA VAL A 11 5.14 -9.90 8.55
C VAL A 11 6.29 -8.93 8.34
N THR A 12 6.48 -8.01 9.26
CA THR A 12 7.57 -7.03 9.19
C THR A 12 8.94 -7.65 9.00
N GLN A 13 9.13 -8.89 9.38
CA GLN A 13 10.41 -9.58 9.20
C GLN A 13 10.83 -9.70 7.73
N PHE A 14 9.91 -9.58 6.79
CA PHE A 14 10.20 -9.70 5.37
C PHE A 14 10.58 -8.38 4.71
N TYR A 15 10.03 -7.28 5.17
CA TYR A 15 10.18 -5.99 4.51
C TYR A 15 10.16 -4.82 5.49
N GLY A 16 10.58 -5.04 6.70
CA GLY A 16 10.61 -4.01 7.71
C GLY A 16 9.33 -3.99 8.51
N LYS A 17 8.81 -2.82 8.78
CA LYS A 17 7.62 -2.67 9.60
C LYS A 17 6.37 -2.60 8.75
N THR A 18 5.37 -3.40 9.12
CA THR A 18 4.04 -3.31 8.57
C THR A 18 3.13 -2.70 9.62
N LYS A 19 2.43 -1.65 9.25
CA LYS A 19 1.47 -1.03 10.14
C LYS A 19 0.09 -1.15 9.53
N ILE A 20 -0.87 -1.59 10.34
CA ILE A 20 -2.25 -1.71 9.92
C ILE A 20 -3.03 -0.60 10.61
N CYS A 21 -3.66 0.25 9.82
CA CYS A 21 -4.48 1.34 10.33
C CYS A 21 -5.92 1.12 9.90
N TYR A 22 -6.84 1.26 10.82
CA TYR A 22 -8.25 1.06 10.52
C TYR A 22 -9.11 2.00 11.36
N GLY A 23 -10.39 2.09 10.99
CA GLY A 23 -11.33 2.96 11.67
C GLY A 23 -11.69 4.17 10.82
N PRO A 24 -12.62 5.02 11.31
CA PRO A 24 -13.13 6.15 10.52
C PRO A 24 -12.08 7.17 10.10
N TYR A 25 -11.02 7.30 10.87
CA TYR A 25 -9.98 8.29 10.60
C TYR A 25 -8.68 7.66 10.14
N ALA A 26 -8.74 6.41 9.68
CA ALA A 26 -7.53 5.68 9.29
C ALA A 26 -6.76 6.38 8.16
N LEU A 27 -7.47 6.98 7.20
CA LEU A 27 -6.84 7.67 6.07
C LEU A 27 -6.02 8.88 6.52
N GLU A 28 -6.41 9.52 7.61
CA GLU A 28 -5.66 10.68 8.10
C GLU A 28 -4.27 10.31 8.58
N THR A 29 -4.06 9.06 8.98
CA THR A 29 -2.75 8.61 9.43
C THR A 29 -1.71 8.60 8.32
N LEU A 30 -2.15 8.59 7.06
CA LEU A 30 -1.24 8.62 5.92
C LEU A 30 -0.36 9.87 5.94
N GLU A 31 -0.87 10.94 6.53
CA GLU A 31 -0.13 12.21 6.60
C GLU A 31 1.02 12.17 7.62
N SER A 32 1.06 11.16 8.47
CA SER A 32 2.10 11.04 9.50
C SER A 32 3.30 10.20 9.06
N PHE A 33 3.23 9.55 7.92
CA PHE A 33 4.31 8.66 7.48
C PHE A 33 5.36 9.43 6.68
N PRO A 34 6.65 9.20 6.96
CA PRO A 34 7.73 9.89 6.27
C PRO A 34 8.07 9.21 4.94
N ALA A 35 7.28 9.46 3.92
CA ALA A 35 7.50 8.87 2.60
C ALA A 35 7.58 9.95 1.54
N ARG A 36 8.26 9.65 0.45
CA ARG A 36 8.37 10.54 -0.71
C ARG A 36 7.40 10.15 -1.79
N HIS A 37 7.21 8.87 -1.99
CA HIS A 37 6.35 8.36 -3.04
C HIS A 37 5.68 7.08 -2.56
N ALA A 38 4.36 7.04 -2.66
CA ALA A 38 3.56 5.90 -2.20
C ALA A 38 3.09 5.08 -3.39
N PHE A 39 3.06 3.77 -3.21
CA PHE A 39 2.43 2.86 -4.16
C PHE A 39 1.12 2.37 -3.56
N VAL A 40 0.02 2.73 -4.16
CA VAL A 40 -1.32 2.42 -3.65
C VAL A 40 -1.84 1.15 -4.33
N VAL A 41 -2.14 0.15 -3.53
CA VAL A 41 -2.67 -1.14 -3.99
C VAL A 41 -4.13 -1.20 -3.59
N THR A 42 -5.02 -1.25 -4.56
CA THR A 42 -6.45 -1.16 -4.29
C THR A 42 -7.25 -1.93 -5.35
N ASP A 43 -8.55 -1.96 -5.19
CA ASP A 43 -9.45 -2.66 -6.08
C ASP A 43 -10.40 -1.68 -6.78
N PRO A 44 -11.12 -2.15 -7.83
CA PRO A 44 -12.03 -1.26 -8.56
C PRO A 44 -13.16 -0.68 -7.70
N PHE A 45 -13.61 -1.40 -6.69
CA PHE A 45 -14.66 -0.87 -5.82
C PHE A 45 -14.19 0.35 -5.05
N MET A 46 -12.98 0.31 -4.51
CA MET A 46 -12.42 1.43 -3.77
C MET A 46 -12.22 2.65 -4.66
N VAL A 47 -11.88 2.43 -5.93
CA VAL A 47 -11.77 3.52 -6.89
C VAL A 47 -13.16 4.13 -7.15
N LYS A 48 -14.15 3.30 -7.45
CA LYS A 48 -15.49 3.77 -7.77
C LYS A 48 -16.19 4.45 -6.60
N SER A 49 -15.97 3.96 -5.40
CA SER A 49 -16.62 4.50 -4.21
C SER A 49 -16.04 5.83 -3.75
N GLY A 50 -14.89 6.22 -4.29
CA GLY A 50 -14.21 7.46 -3.91
C GLY A 50 -13.23 7.31 -2.77
N PHE A 51 -13.11 6.14 -2.15
CA PHE A 51 -12.15 5.93 -1.07
C PHE A 51 -10.71 6.08 -1.53
N ALA A 52 -10.41 5.60 -2.75
CA ALA A 52 -9.06 5.76 -3.30
C ALA A 52 -8.71 7.25 -3.47
N ASP A 53 -9.66 8.05 -3.95
CA ASP A 53 -9.45 9.49 -4.11
C ASP A 53 -9.23 10.16 -2.76
N GLN A 54 -9.93 9.72 -1.71
CA GLN A 54 -9.73 10.24 -0.37
C GLN A 54 -8.31 9.98 0.12
N ALA A 55 -7.82 8.75 -0.08
CA ALA A 55 -6.45 8.41 0.30
C ALA A 55 -5.43 9.25 -0.46
N ILE A 56 -5.63 9.42 -1.75
CA ILE A 56 -4.76 10.24 -2.59
C ILE A 56 -4.77 11.69 -2.14
N SER A 57 -5.93 12.20 -1.72
CA SER A 57 -6.02 13.57 -1.19
C SER A 57 -5.12 13.79 0.00
N HIS A 58 -5.06 12.82 0.92
CA HIS A 58 -4.18 12.91 2.07
C HIS A 58 -2.72 12.91 1.66
N LEU A 59 -2.35 12.10 0.67
CA LEU A 59 -0.99 12.06 0.16
C LEU A 59 -0.60 13.40 -0.48
N LYS A 60 -1.50 13.94 -1.29
CA LYS A 60 -1.24 15.24 -1.93
C LYS A 60 -1.07 16.36 -0.93
N ARG A 61 -1.85 16.34 0.14
CA ARG A 61 -1.77 17.36 1.19
C ARG A 61 -0.39 17.40 1.83
N LYS A 62 0.27 16.26 1.92
CA LYS A 62 1.62 16.16 2.48
C LYS A 62 2.72 16.24 1.44
N GLY A 63 2.37 16.43 0.18
CA GLY A 63 3.36 16.49 -0.88
C GLY A 63 3.99 15.14 -1.22
N ILE A 64 3.30 14.04 -0.90
CA ILE A 64 3.78 12.70 -1.22
C ILE A 64 3.30 12.33 -2.62
N GLY A 65 4.24 11.98 -3.51
CA GLY A 65 3.88 11.46 -4.82
C GLY A 65 3.23 10.09 -4.71
N TYR A 66 2.52 9.67 -5.75
CA TYR A 66 1.89 8.36 -5.72
C TYR A 66 1.85 7.72 -7.09
N SER A 67 1.84 6.40 -7.06
CA SER A 67 1.55 5.53 -8.19
C SER A 67 0.65 4.43 -7.65
N GLY A 68 0.09 3.59 -8.51
CA GLY A 68 -0.77 2.58 -7.95
C GLY A 68 -1.12 1.45 -8.88
N PHE A 69 -1.74 0.45 -8.30
CA PHE A 69 -2.31 -0.69 -8.98
C PHE A 69 -3.72 -0.89 -8.44
N SER A 70 -4.70 -0.73 -9.30
CA SER A 70 -6.12 -0.80 -8.90
C SER A 70 -6.81 -2.07 -9.36
N GLY A 71 -6.06 -3.04 -9.85
CA GLY A 71 -6.60 -4.27 -10.38
C GLY A 71 -6.65 -5.43 -9.41
N VAL A 72 -6.71 -5.16 -8.10
CA VAL A 72 -6.76 -6.24 -7.12
C VAL A 72 -8.06 -7.02 -7.25
N GLU A 73 -7.93 -8.34 -7.31
CA GLU A 73 -9.05 -9.27 -7.40
C GLU A 73 -8.87 -10.37 -6.37
N PRO A 74 -9.97 -11.05 -5.97
CA PRO A 74 -9.85 -12.29 -5.19
C PRO A 74 -9.03 -13.29 -5.99
N ASP A 75 -8.22 -14.09 -5.30
CA ASP A 75 -7.39 -15.12 -5.94
C ASP A 75 -6.52 -14.55 -7.08
N PRO A 76 -5.62 -13.63 -6.78
CA PRO A 76 -4.80 -13.01 -7.82
C PRO A 76 -3.90 -14.03 -8.50
N THR A 77 -3.72 -13.87 -9.81
CA THR A 77 -2.80 -14.72 -10.56
C THR A 77 -1.36 -14.32 -10.30
N LEU A 78 -0.43 -15.25 -10.54
CA LEU A 78 0.98 -14.93 -10.47
C LEU A 78 1.33 -13.79 -11.43
N GLN A 79 0.72 -13.80 -12.62
CA GLN A 79 0.94 -12.73 -13.59
C GLN A 79 0.54 -11.37 -13.05
N ALA A 80 -0.59 -11.29 -12.34
CA ALA A 80 -1.02 -10.03 -11.73
C ALA A 80 -0.02 -9.54 -10.69
N VAL A 81 0.52 -10.44 -9.88
CA VAL A 81 1.54 -10.10 -8.88
C VAL A 81 2.81 -9.59 -9.57
N VAL A 82 3.25 -10.27 -10.61
CA VAL A 82 4.45 -9.87 -11.37
C VAL A 82 4.26 -8.48 -11.98
N GLU A 83 3.11 -8.25 -12.59
CA GLU A 83 2.79 -6.97 -13.21
C GLU A 83 2.78 -5.84 -12.17
N ALA A 84 2.08 -6.05 -11.08
CA ALA A 84 1.99 -5.05 -10.01
C ALA A 84 3.37 -4.78 -9.39
N THR A 85 4.18 -5.82 -9.20
CA THR A 85 5.53 -5.67 -8.69
C THR A 85 6.39 -4.85 -9.65
N GLY A 86 6.25 -5.08 -10.96
CA GLY A 86 6.93 -4.28 -11.95
C GLY A 86 6.58 -2.80 -11.87
N HIS A 87 5.29 -2.50 -11.72
CA HIS A 87 4.85 -1.11 -11.52
C HIS A 87 5.46 -0.49 -10.26
N PHE A 88 5.46 -1.26 -9.18
CA PHE A 88 6.05 -0.80 -7.92
C PHE A 88 7.53 -0.46 -8.09
N LEU A 89 8.29 -1.33 -8.73
CA LEU A 89 9.73 -1.10 -8.92
C LEU A 89 9.99 0.12 -9.79
N ARG A 90 9.23 0.30 -10.86
CA ARG A 90 9.39 1.45 -11.75
C ARG A 90 9.04 2.76 -11.07
N SER A 91 8.12 2.74 -10.12
CA SER A 91 7.68 3.93 -9.42
C SER A 91 8.71 4.44 -8.40
N LYS A 92 9.65 3.59 -8.00
CA LYS A 92 10.64 3.89 -6.96
C LYS A 92 9.99 4.34 -5.67
N SER A 93 8.85 3.75 -5.35
CA SER A 93 8.12 4.09 -4.14
C SER A 93 8.82 3.56 -2.90
N ASP A 94 8.73 4.31 -1.82
CA ASP A 94 9.29 3.93 -0.53
C ASP A 94 8.21 3.59 0.50
N MET A 95 6.95 3.58 0.08
CA MET A 95 5.83 3.20 0.92
C MET A 95 4.80 2.47 0.08
N ILE A 96 4.21 1.41 0.63
CA ILE A 96 3.10 0.70 0.00
C ILE A 96 1.87 0.86 0.88
N ILE A 97 0.78 1.27 0.27
CA ILE A 97 -0.50 1.43 0.95
C ILE A 97 -1.47 0.42 0.36
N ALA A 98 -2.02 -0.46 1.21
CA ALA A 98 -3.11 -1.34 0.82
C ALA A 98 -4.42 -0.69 1.22
N LEU A 99 -5.29 -0.48 0.27
CA LEU A 99 -6.58 0.14 0.50
C LEU A 99 -7.68 -0.81 0.03
N GLY A 100 -8.41 -1.38 0.97
CA GLY A 100 -9.44 -2.36 0.68
C GLY A 100 -9.51 -3.45 1.71
N GLY A 101 -9.90 -4.63 1.31
CA GLY A 101 -10.00 -5.79 2.18
C GLY A 101 -8.76 -6.67 2.14
N GLY A 102 -8.94 -7.94 2.54
CA GLY A 102 -7.85 -8.90 2.63
C GLY A 102 -7.10 -9.11 1.32
N SER A 103 -7.80 -9.07 0.18
CA SER A 103 -7.15 -9.26 -1.12
C SER A 103 -6.15 -8.15 -1.42
N ALA A 104 -6.48 -6.90 -1.08
CA ALA A 104 -5.57 -5.78 -1.28
C ALA A 104 -4.36 -5.90 -0.35
N ILE A 105 -4.59 -6.28 0.88
CA ILE A 105 -3.52 -6.46 1.86
C ILE A 105 -2.57 -7.57 1.40
N ASP A 106 -3.11 -8.70 0.97
CA ASP A 106 -2.30 -9.83 0.52
C ASP A 106 -1.48 -9.47 -0.73
N MET A 107 -2.08 -8.76 -1.67
CA MET A 107 -1.37 -8.30 -2.85
C MET A 107 -0.24 -7.35 -2.47
N ALA A 108 -0.51 -6.42 -1.56
CA ALA A 108 0.51 -5.47 -1.12
C ALA A 108 1.68 -6.17 -0.44
N LYS A 109 1.40 -7.20 0.37
CA LYS A 109 2.44 -7.99 1.01
C LYS A 109 3.30 -8.72 -0.03
N ALA A 110 2.68 -9.30 -1.05
CA ALA A 110 3.40 -9.98 -2.11
C ALA A 110 4.29 -9.00 -2.89
N ILE A 111 3.76 -7.84 -3.23
CA ILE A 111 4.51 -6.79 -3.92
C ILE A 111 5.71 -6.36 -3.09
N ALA A 112 5.51 -6.14 -1.80
CA ALA A 112 6.59 -5.73 -0.91
C ALA A 112 7.67 -6.79 -0.83
N TYR A 113 7.28 -8.05 -0.71
CA TYR A 113 8.22 -9.15 -0.62
C TYR A 113 9.07 -9.28 -1.89
N PHE A 114 8.42 -9.40 -3.03
CA PHE A 114 9.14 -9.62 -4.28
C PHE A 114 9.86 -8.36 -4.76
N GLY A 115 9.26 -7.21 -4.53
CA GLY A 115 9.87 -5.94 -4.91
C GLY A 115 11.13 -5.66 -4.12
N ASN A 116 11.11 -5.90 -2.83
CA ASN A 116 12.29 -5.68 -2.00
C ASN A 116 13.41 -6.65 -2.33
N LYS A 117 13.08 -7.89 -2.67
CA LYS A 117 14.08 -8.85 -3.11
C LYS A 117 14.73 -8.44 -4.44
N ALA A 118 13.91 -8.04 -5.41
CA ALA A 118 14.41 -7.65 -6.73
C ALA A 118 15.27 -6.39 -6.67
N ASP A 119 15.02 -5.54 -5.68
CA ASP A 119 15.73 -4.27 -5.52
C ASP A 119 16.91 -4.36 -4.56
N GLY A 120 17.49 -5.54 -4.42
CA GLY A 120 18.70 -5.72 -3.63
C GLY A 120 18.53 -5.55 -2.14
N GLY A 121 17.32 -5.73 -1.64
CA GLY A 121 17.05 -5.63 -0.21
C GLY A 121 16.65 -4.24 0.27
N ARG A 122 16.54 -3.28 -0.63
CA ARG A 122 15.97 -1.98 -0.26
C ARG A 122 14.51 -2.18 0.13
N LYS A 123 14.14 -1.63 1.27
CA LYS A 123 12.83 -1.89 1.84
C LYS A 123 11.88 -0.73 1.67
N ALA A 124 10.68 -1.02 1.20
CA ALA A 124 9.58 -0.10 1.28
C ALA A 124 8.76 -0.41 2.54
N MET A 125 8.20 0.62 3.12
CA MET A 125 7.31 0.45 4.25
C MET A 125 5.93 0.08 3.72
N LEU A 126 5.35 -0.97 4.29
CA LEU A 126 3.99 -1.39 3.97
C LEU A 126 3.02 -0.82 5.00
N VAL A 127 2.04 -0.15 4.52
CA VAL A 127 1.01 0.47 5.38
C VAL A 127 -0.36 -0.07 5.05
#